data_abdd917cd4c0fb44580b34401c1b9855
#
_entry.id   abdd917cd4c0fb44580b34401c1b9855
#
_cell.length_a   1.000
_cell.length_b   1.000
_cell.length_c   1.000
_cell.angle_alpha   90.00
_cell.angle_beta   90.00
_cell.angle_gamma   90.00
#
_symmetry.space_group_name_H-M   'P 1'
#
loop_
_entity.id
_entity.type
_entity.pdbx_description
1 polymer ?
#
loop_
_entity_poly.entity_id
_entity_poly.type
_entity_poly.pdbx_seq_one_letter_code
_entity_poly.pdbx_strand_id
1 'polypeptide(L)'
;MKKIYVVGDSTLSSFNDVSYYYPRFGYGTKLDMYFNLEVINLAMSGRSSKSFIKEDNYEFLKNNLSEGDILLIGFGHNDEKYDDPMRFTDARLDYKNEASFGYFLNEYYIKLAKNVGATPILATPIVRITSGEYKGSIIHDTNYGNYSEYVINLGKLLNVEVIDLTSKTLEYVKEIGYENVIYYHAITNGYKDKDGNILPDKKTVDLTHLNSLGAKYTSYIIANIVANSNSCLKEFLKDDIKKPTIDELEMNPQFKLREYKTPELSSYNPPKHLDAGNDFYGTAFGECEISPLRDDSSYNAYKDGNTFVIGNKTLYGKINASKDVVSFVFKRIDVKKNFIMKSKIKVEFLTPAAQQAFGMMLRDDCYINQEENDVTIATPYIASGICTANDISHINFYRQNSTEIKFFDSGFVGYPNKDILLECEIERLGQTVNIKTIVNGKEYKNSFFDFDLISVDKDFIYCGFFAVKGVIIRVYDYDFKMLGDAISA
;
A
#
# COMPACT_ATOMS: atom_id res chain seq x y z
N MET A 1 1.46 -29.64 -22.87
CA MET A 1 1.17 -28.40 -23.62
C MET A 1 2.00 -27.31 -22.92
N LYS A 2 2.74 -26.51 -23.68
CA LYS A 2 3.58 -25.43 -23.12
C LYS A 2 2.71 -24.38 -22.42
N LYS A 3 3.20 -23.80 -21.35
CA LYS A 3 2.52 -22.79 -20.53
C LYS A 3 3.41 -21.58 -20.31
N ILE A 4 2.79 -20.44 -19.96
CA ILE A 4 3.48 -19.28 -19.42
C ILE A 4 3.22 -19.23 -17.92
N TYR A 5 4.25 -19.40 -17.11
CA TYR A 5 4.22 -19.09 -15.69
C TYR A 5 4.64 -17.64 -15.50
N VAL A 6 3.88 -16.89 -14.71
CA VAL A 6 4.15 -15.49 -14.42
C VAL A 6 4.46 -15.35 -12.94
N VAL A 7 5.62 -14.82 -12.63
CA VAL A 7 6.03 -14.47 -11.26
C VAL A 7 6.39 -13.00 -11.19
N GLY A 8 6.04 -12.37 -10.09
CA GLY A 8 6.29 -10.94 -9.96
C GLY A 8 5.55 -10.32 -8.78
N ASP A 9 5.52 -9.02 -8.79
CA ASP A 9 4.89 -8.19 -7.75
C ASP A 9 3.43 -7.84 -8.10
N SER A 10 2.91 -6.82 -7.43
CA SER A 10 1.52 -6.35 -7.59
C SER A 10 1.17 -5.90 -9.01
N THR A 11 2.15 -5.48 -9.80
CA THR A 11 1.89 -5.01 -11.18
C THR A 11 1.55 -6.13 -12.15
N LEU A 12 1.82 -7.39 -11.76
CA LEU A 12 1.45 -8.60 -12.52
C LEU A 12 0.30 -9.38 -11.86
N SER A 13 0.01 -9.17 -10.57
CA SER A 13 -0.85 -10.05 -9.78
C SER A 13 -2.33 -9.89 -10.06
N SER A 14 -3.12 -10.88 -9.60
CA SER A 14 -4.57 -10.81 -9.55
C SER A 14 -5.02 -10.11 -8.28
N PHE A 15 -6.20 -9.45 -8.32
CA PHE A 15 -6.81 -8.75 -7.19
C PHE A 15 -8.30 -9.07 -7.08
N ASN A 16 -8.84 -8.85 -5.89
CA ASN A 16 -10.27 -8.92 -5.61
C ASN A 16 -10.73 -7.62 -4.95
N ASP A 17 -10.75 -6.54 -5.72
CA ASP A 17 -11.09 -5.18 -5.25
C ASP A 17 -12.55 -4.84 -5.55
N VAL A 18 -13.49 -5.58 -4.98
CA VAL A 18 -14.94 -5.41 -5.24
C VAL A 18 -15.47 -4.03 -4.86
N SER A 19 -14.78 -3.29 -3.99
CA SER A 19 -15.15 -1.95 -3.54
C SER A 19 -14.54 -0.81 -4.36
N TYR A 20 -13.66 -1.10 -5.32
CA TYR A 20 -13.01 -0.05 -6.13
C TYR A 20 -13.90 0.38 -7.29
N TYR A 21 -13.85 1.68 -7.62
CA TYR A 21 -14.49 2.19 -8.83
C TYR A 21 -13.87 1.60 -10.10
N TYR A 22 -12.54 1.66 -10.23
CA TYR A 22 -11.72 0.90 -11.17
C TYR A 22 -10.77 -0.02 -10.40
N PRO A 23 -11.09 -1.33 -10.30
CA PRO A 23 -10.26 -2.29 -9.56
C PRO A 23 -8.85 -2.43 -10.11
N ARG A 24 -7.93 -2.86 -9.25
CA ARG A 24 -6.58 -3.20 -9.67
C ARG A 24 -6.57 -4.49 -10.51
N PHE A 25 -5.75 -4.47 -11.54
CA PHE A 25 -5.41 -5.63 -12.35
C PHE A 25 -3.91 -5.59 -12.68
N GLY A 26 -3.19 -6.66 -12.41
CA GLY A 26 -1.84 -6.79 -12.94
C GLY A 26 -1.86 -7.24 -14.40
N TYR A 27 -0.88 -6.80 -15.18
CA TYR A 27 -0.81 -7.15 -16.60
C TYR A 27 -0.62 -8.66 -16.85
N GLY A 28 -0.07 -9.40 -15.89
CA GLY A 28 0.00 -10.87 -15.95
C GLY A 28 -1.37 -11.55 -16.12
N THR A 29 -2.47 -10.88 -15.74
CA THR A 29 -3.84 -11.39 -15.87
C THR A 29 -4.45 -11.22 -17.26
N LYS A 30 -3.76 -10.54 -18.19
CA LYS A 30 -4.26 -10.21 -19.55
C LYS A 30 -3.37 -10.71 -20.67
N LEU A 31 -2.33 -11.48 -20.36
CA LEU A 31 -1.44 -12.06 -21.37
C LEU A 31 -2.15 -13.07 -22.29
N ASP A 32 -3.11 -13.80 -21.75
CA ASP A 32 -3.94 -14.74 -22.51
C ASP A 32 -4.76 -14.09 -23.62
N MET A 33 -4.96 -12.75 -23.55
CA MET A 33 -5.59 -12.01 -24.67
C MET A 33 -4.75 -12.00 -25.93
N TYR A 34 -3.42 -12.09 -25.82
CA TYR A 34 -2.47 -11.91 -26.92
C TYR A 34 -1.65 -13.15 -27.26
N PHE A 35 -1.64 -14.17 -26.38
CA PHE A 35 -0.86 -15.38 -26.58
C PHE A 35 -1.75 -16.64 -26.57
N ASN A 36 -1.44 -17.58 -27.47
CA ASN A 36 -2.09 -18.89 -27.58
C ASN A 36 -1.41 -19.91 -26.63
N LEU A 37 -1.25 -19.53 -25.36
CA LEU A 37 -0.70 -20.39 -24.31
C LEU A 37 -1.58 -20.27 -23.05
N GLU A 38 -1.60 -21.35 -22.27
CA GLU A 38 -2.16 -21.27 -20.92
C GLU A 38 -1.26 -20.39 -20.05
N VAL A 39 -1.85 -19.38 -19.41
CA VAL A 39 -1.15 -18.46 -18.51
C VAL A 39 -1.44 -18.83 -17.07
N ILE A 40 -0.41 -19.22 -16.32
CA ILE A 40 -0.49 -19.48 -14.87
C ILE A 40 0.14 -18.30 -14.14
N ASN A 41 -0.69 -17.41 -13.67
CA ASN A 41 -0.25 -16.21 -12.97
C ASN A 41 -0.07 -16.50 -11.47
N LEU A 42 1.18 -16.56 -11.01
CA LEU A 42 1.59 -16.79 -9.63
C LEU A 42 2.05 -15.50 -8.94
N ALA A 43 2.05 -14.36 -9.65
CA ALA A 43 2.51 -13.07 -9.10
C ALA A 43 1.69 -12.67 -7.86
N MET A 44 2.34 -12.06 -6.88
CA MET A 44 1.72 -11.70 -5.60
C MET A 44 1.98 -10.23 -5.24
N SER A 45 0.90 -9.54 -4.86
CA SER A 45 0.98 -8.16 -4.40
C SER A 45 1.92 -8.00 -3.20
N GLY A 46 2.74 -6.94 -3.22
CA GLY A 46 3.66 -6.61 -2.12
C GLY A 46 4.94 -7.43 -2.07
N ARG A 47 5.16 -8.37 -2.98
CA ARG A 47 6.36 -9.24 -2.98
C ARG A 47 7.47 -8.65 -3.82
N SER A 48 8.71 -8.82 -3.34
CA SER A 48 9.94 -8.60 -4.10
C SER A 48 10.50 -9.94 -4.59
N SER A 49 11.53 -9.91 -5.42
CA SER A 49 12.25 -11.11 -5.83
C SER A 49 12.74 -11.95 -4.65
N LYS A 50 13.09 -11.29 -3.54
CA LYS A 50 13.53 -11.89 -2.28
C LYS A 50 12.40 -12.45 -1.43
N SER A 51 11.29 -11.74 -1.28
CA SER A 51 10.22 -12.16 -0.38
C SER A 51 9.32 -13.22 -1.01
N PHE A 52 9.15 -13.22 -2.33
CA PHE A 52 8.31 -14.17 -3.06
C PHE A 52 8.77 -15.63 -2.91
N ILE A 53 10.08 -15.88 -2.74
CA ILE A 53 10.61 -17.24 -2.57
C ILE A 53 10.14 -17.95 -1.29
N LYS A 54 9.49 -17.24 -0.38
CA LYS A 54 8.94 -17.78 0.87
C LYS A 54 7.46 -18.11 0.78
N GLU A 55 6.84 -17.88 -0.37
CA GLU A 55 5.40 -18.05 -0.58
C GLU A 55 5.07 -19.42 -1.18
N ASP A 56 3.86 -19.90 -0.91
CA ASP A 56 3.35 -21.15 -1.48
C ASP A 56 3.33 -21.12 -3.01
N ASN A 57 3.15 -19.95 -3.61
CA ASN A 57 3.21 -19.75 -5.06
C ASN A 57 4.59 -20.07 -5.63
N TYR A 58 5.67 -19.80 -4.91
CA TYR A 58 7.00 -20.19 -5.32
C TYR A 58 7.22 -21.72 -5.22
N GLU A 59 6.71 -22.35 -4.17
CA GLU A 59 6.74 -23.81 -4.06
C GLU A 59 5.91 -24.48 -5.17
N PHE A 60 4.75 -23.90 -5.50
CA PHE A 60 3.96 -24.35 -6.64
C PHE A 60 4.74 -24.25 -7.96
N LEU A 61 5.42 -23.11 -8.20
CA LEU A 61 6.27 -22.93 -9.39
C LEU A 61 7.33 -24.03 -9.49
N LYS A 62 8.07 -24.28 -8.42
CA LYS A 62 9.13 -25.30 -8.38
C LYS A 62 8.63 -26.70 -8.72
N ASN A 63 7.43 -27.03 -8.30
CA ASN A 63 6.85 -28.36 -8.46
C ASN A 63 6.15 -28.58 -9.80
N ASN A 64 5.84 -27.50 -10.55
CA ASN A 64 5.02 -27.60 -11.75
C ASN A 64 5.71 -27.08 -13.03
N LEU A 65 6.73 -26.22 -12.91
CA LEU A 65 7.49 -25.72 -14.05
C LEU A 65 8.26 -26.86 -14.70
N SER A 66 8.15 -27.02 -16.01
CA SER A 66 8.70 -28.16 -16.75
C SER A 66 9.34 -27.76 -18.08
N GLU A 67 9.98 -28.72 -18.73
CA GLU A 67 10.66 -28.54 -20.02
C GLU A 67 9.71 -27.96 -21.08
N GLY A 68 10.18 -26.90 -21.75
CA GLY A 68 9.46 -26.20 -22.80
C GLY A 68 8.49 -25.14 -22.34
N ASP A 69 8.21 -25.02 -21.02
CA ASP A 69 7.44 -23.91 -20.46
C ASP A 69 8.22 -22.58 -20.54
N ILE A 70 7.51 -21.49 -20.34
CA ILE A 70 8.07 -20.13 -20.30
C ILE A 70 7.86 -19.57 -18.89
N LEU A 71 8.90 -19.00 -18.29
CA LEU A 71 8.82 -18.29 -17.02
C LEU A 71 9.02 -16.78 -17.24
N LEU A 72 7.95 -16.02 -17.17
CA LEU A 72 7.99 -14.55 -17.19
C LEU A 72 8.22 -14.02 -15.76
N ILE A 73 9.32 -13.26 -15.57
CA ILE A 73 9.80 -12.78 -14.27
C ILE A 73 9.75 -11.26 -14.25
N GLY A 74 8.86 -10.68 -13.43
CA GLY A 74 8.64 -9.23 -13.34
C GLY A 74 8.65 -8.71 -11.90
N PHE A 75 9.83 -8.37 -11.38
CA PHE A 75 10.03 -7.76 -10.06
C PHE A 75 10.70 -6.39 -10.17
N GLY A 76 10.69 -5.62 -9.08
CA GLY A 76 11.36 -4.34 -8.96
C GLY A 76 10.67 -3.37 -8.01
N HIS A 77 9.35 -3.19 -8.11
CA HIS A 77 8.60 -2.20 -7.31
C HIS A 77 8.74 -2.37 -5.78
N ASN A 78 8.97 -3.58 -5.31
CA ASN A 78 9.17 -3.86 -3.88
C ASN A 78 10.63 -4.14 -3.54
N ASP A 79 11.45 -4.50 -4.51
CA ASP A 79 12.89 -4.69 -4.37
C ASP A 79 13.61 -3.40 -4.02
N GLU A 80 13.16 -2.27 -4.54
CA GLU A 80 13.72 -0.93 -4.30
C GLU A 80 13.37 -0.32 -2.92
N LYS A 81 12.55 -1.00 -2.10
CA LYS A 81 12.10 -0.50 -0.80
C LYS A 81 13.15 -0.74 0.28
N TYR A 82 14.12 0.14 0.34
CA TYR A 82 15.25 0.07 1.27
C TYR A 82 14.83 0.00 2.74
N ASP A 83 13.76 0.69 3.08
CA ASP A 83 13.19 0.74 4.41
C ASP A 83 12.43 -0.55 4.84
N ASP A 84 12.41 -1.58 3.97
CA ASP A 84 11.84 -2.88 4.29
C ASP A 84 12.86 -4.01 4.02
N PRO A 85 13.63 -4.43 5.03
CA PRO A 85 14.69 -5.42 4.87
C PRO A 85 14.18 -6.81 4.45
N MET A 86 12.87 -7.07 4.60
CA MET A 86 12.26 -8.33 4.15
C MET A 86 12.07 -8.36 2.63
N ARG A 87 12.00 -7.19 2.00
CA ARG A 87 11.78 -7.05 0.55
C ARG A 87 12.99 -6.49 -0.19
N PHE A 88 13.73 -5.61 0.46
CA PHE A 88 14.84 -4.89 -0.17
C PHE A 88 15.90 -5.83 -0.73
N THR A 89 16.32 -5.52 -1.97
CA THR A 89 17.48 -6.10 -2.65
C THR A 89 18.29 -4.96 -3.31
N ASP A 90 19.61 -5.00 -3.29
CA ASP A 90 20.44 -3.88 -3.75
C ASP A 90 20.83 -4.03 -5.23
N ALA A 91 20.39 -3.10 -6.07
CA ALA A 91 20.70 -3.10 -7.51
C ALA A 91 22.07 -2.46 -7.84
N ARG A 92 22.88 -2.08 -6.86
CA ARG A 92 24.26 -1.62 -7.06
C ARG A 92 25.28 -2.76 -6.97
N LEU A 93 24.90 -3.88 -6.38
CA LEU A 93 25.77 -5.01 -6.11
C LEU A 93 25.81 -5.98 -7.29
N ASP A 94 26.96 -6.65 -7.44
CA ASP A 94 27.10 -7.73 -8.44
C ASP A 94 26.09 -8.86 -8.18
N TYR A 95 25.59 -9.49 -9.25
CA TYR A 95 24.57 -10.54 -9.16
C TYR A 95 24.98 -11.81 -8.39
N LYS A 96 26.27 -11.97 -8.07
CA LYS A 96 26.79 -13.03 -7.20
C LYS A 96 26.74 -12.70 -5.72
N ASN A 97 26.48 -11.44 -5.37
CA ASN A 97 26.31 -11.00 -3.99
C ASN A 97 24.90 -11.36 -3.50
N GLU A 98 24.80 -12.10 -2.41
CA GLU A 98 23.53 -12.60 -1.84
C GLU A 98 22.54 -11.51 -1.42
N ALA A 99 22.97 -10.24 -1.29
CA ALA A 99 22.10 -9.11 -1.02
C ALA A 99 21.60 -8.40 -2.30
N SER A 100 22.11 -8.79 -3.48
CA SER A 100 21.81 -8.09 -4.72
C SER A 100 20.45 -8.49 -5.31
N PHE A 101 19.84 -7.58 -6.05
CA PHE A 101 18.66 -7.84 -6.86
C PHE A 101 18.91 -8.99 -7.87
N GLY A 102 20.08 -8.96 -8.53
CA GLY A 102 20.44 -9.97 -9.51
C GLY A 102 20.69 -11.36 -8.93
N TYR A 103 21.13 -11.45 -7.69
CA TYR A 103 21.30 -12.73 -7.02
C TYR A 103 19.94 -13.47 -6.93
N PHE A 104 18.92 -12.79 -6.42
CA PHE A 104 17.59 -13.39 -6.30
C PHE A 104 17.02 -13.77 -7.68
N LEU A 105 17.12 -12.88 -8.68
CA LEU A 105 16.66 -13.19 -10.04
C LEU A 105 17.38 -14.39 -10.64
N ASN A 106 18.71 -14.49 -10.46
CA ASN A 106 19.49 -15.56 -11.04
C ASN A 106 19.30 -16.88 -10.31
N GLU A 107 19.52 -16.91 -8.98
CA GLU A 107 19.56 -18.15 -8.20
C GLU A 107 18.18 -18.83 -8.10
N TYR A 108 17.14 -18.04 -7.92
CA TYR A 108 15.82 -18.58 -7.61
C TYR A 108 14.87 -18.69 -8.81
N TYR A 109 15.10 -17.91 -9.89
CA TYR A 109 14.17 -17.93 -11.03
C TYR A 109 14.85 -18.34 -12.33
N ILE A 110 15.96 -17.71 -12.74
CA ILE A 110 16.63 -18.01 -14.01
C ILE A 110 17.22 -19.42 -13.98
N LYS A 111 17.95 -19.76 -12.94
CA LYS A 111 18.53 -21.12 -12.79
C LYS A 111 17.46 -22.17 -12.62
N LEU A 112 16.39 -21.88 -11.86
CA LEU A 112 15.25 -22.80 -11.73
C LEU A 112 14.68 -23.14 -13.10
N ALA A 113 14.36 -22.14 -13.93
CA ALA A 113 13.82 -22.37 -15.26
C ALA A 113 14.79 -23.16 -16.14
N LYS A 114 16.06 -22.72 -16.23
CA LYS A 114 17.08 -23.39 -17.05
C LYS A 114 17.33 -24.85 -16.64
N ASN A 115 17.31 -25.13 -15.33
CA ASN A 115 17.56 -26.48 -14.81
C ASN A 115 16.45 -27.49 -15.18
N VAL A 116 15.22 -27.04 -15.35
CA VAL A 116 14.10 -27.90 -15.76
C VAL A 116 13.84 -27.85 -17.27
N GLY A 117 14.65 -27.10 -18.05
CA GLY A 117 14.46 -26.93 -19.49
C GLY A 117 13.36 -25.94 -19.89
N ALA A 118 12.90 -25.10 -18.96
CA ALA A 118 12.01 -23.99 -19.24
C ALA A 118 12.80 -22.75 -19.70
N THR A 119 12.14 -21.84 -20.42
CA THR A 119 12.75 -20.60 -20.92
C THR A 119 12.43 -19.42 -20.00
N PRO A 120 13.42 -18.84 -19.30
CA PRO A 120 13.20 -17.62 -18.52
C PRO A 120 13.17 -16.39 -19.42
N ILE A 121 12.25 -15.47 -19.13
CA ILE A 121 12.16 -14.12 -19.73
C ILE A 121 12.07 -13.14 -18.58
N LEU A 122 12.93 -12.13 -18.60
CA LEU A 122 12.90 -11.01 -17.64
C LEU A 122 12.03 -9.88 -18.19
N ALA A 123 11.23 -9.26 -17.34
CA ALA A 123 10.54 -8.01 -17.64
C ALA A 123 11.04 -6.92 -16.69
N THR A 124 11.42 -5.75 -17.22
CA THR A 124 11.70 -4.60 -16.38
C THR A 124 10.41 -4.08 -15.74
N PRO A 125 10.45 -3.49 -14.53
CA PRO A 125 9.25 -2.96 -13.89
C PRO A 125 8.61 -1.85 -14.72
N ILE A 126 7.27 -1.75 -14.71
CA ILE A 126 6.55 -0.65 -15.35
C ILE A 126 6.74 0.64 -14.56
N VAL A 127 6.69 1.81 -15.21
CA VAL A 127 6.79 3.09 -14.50
C VAL A 127 5.56 3.38 -13.65
N ARG A 128 5.74 4.20 -12.60
CA ARG A 128 4.61 4.84 -11.91
C ARG A 128 4.20 6.09 -12.67
N ILE A 129 2.94 6.49 -12.55
CA ILE A 129 2.50 7.76 -13.15
C ILE A 129 2.68 8.92 -12.17
N THR A 130 2.91 10.10 -12.73
CA THR A 130 3.06 11.34 -11.97
C THR A 130 2.66 12.55 -12.83
N SER A 131 2.16 13.59 -12.18
CA SER A 131 2.00 14.91 -12.81
C SER A 131 3.30 15.70 -12.86
N GLY A 132 4.37 15.22 -12.22
CA GLY A 132 5.69 15.82 -12.14
C GLY A 132 6.71 15.18 -13.09
N GLU A 133 7.98 15.25 -12.70
CA GLU A 133 9.07 14.66 -13.47
C GLU A 133 9.16 13.14 -13.30
N TYR A 134 9.40 12.46 -14.40
CA TYR A 134 9.68 11.02 -14.42
C TYR A 134 11.14 10.75 -14.07
N LYS A 135 11.44 10.62 -12.77
CA LYS A 135 12.77 10.36 -12.22
C LYS A 135 12.70 9.56 -10.90
N GLY A 136 13.82 9.08 -10.45
CA GLY A 136 13.93 8.35 -9.18
C GLY A 136 13.07 7.08 -9.18
N SER A 137 12.40 6.79 -8.08
CA SER A 137 11.55 5.60 -7.92
C SER A 137 10.34 5.56 -8.89
N ILE A 138 10.01 6.66 -9.56
CA ILE A 138 8.97 6.70 -10.62
C ILE A 138 9.40 5.84 -11.81
N ILE A 139 10.68 5.82 -12.14
CA ILE A 139 11.29 5.04 -13.22
C ILE A 139 12.27 3.98 -12.70
N HIS A 140 12.21 3.65 -11.41
CA HIS A 140 13.04 2.65 -10.74
C HIS A 140 14.56 2.93 -10.75
N ASP A 141 14.93 4.22 -10.82
CA ASP A 141 16.30 4.72 -10.69
C ASP A 141 16.47 5.40 -9.33
N THR A 142 16.87 4.65 -8.34
CA THR A 142 16.95 5.06 -6.93
C THR A 142 18.39 5.24 -6.46
N ASN A 143 18.58 5.73 -5.24
CA ASN A 143 19.90 5.77 -4.59
C ASN A 143 20.51 4.37 -4.38
N TYR A 144 19.73 3.31 -4.54
CA TYR A 144 20.14 1.91 -4.39
C TYR A 144 20.28 1.19 -5.74
N GLY A 145 20.43 1.96 -6.80
CA GLY A 145 20.66 1.53 -8.17
C GLY A 145 19.43 1.70 -9.07
N ASN A 146 19.71 1.53 -10.35
CA ASN A 146 18.69 1.51 -11.41
C ASN A 146 18.25 0.07 -11.66
N TYR A 147 17.08 -0.30 -11.13
CA TYR A 147 16.55 -1.67 -11.21
C TYR A 147 16.22 -2.09 -12.64
N SER A 148 15.76 -1.17 -13.47
CA SER A 148 15.44 -1.44 -14.86
C SER A 148 16.69 -1.71 -15.69
N GLU A 149 17.70 -0.86 -15.59
CA GLU A 149 18.99 -1.04 -16.25
C GLU A 149 19.69 -2.31 -15.75
N TYR A 150 19.56 -2.62 -14.46
CA TYR A 150 20.10 -3.84 -13.88
C TYR A 150 19.52 -5.09 -14.55
N VAL A 151 18.20 -5.17 -14.72
CA VAL A 151 17.54 -6.29 -15.40
C VAL A 151 18.03 -6.43 -16.84
N ILE A 152 18.15 -5.32 -17.58
CA ILE A 152 18.66 -5.32 -18.97
C ILE A 152 20.09 -5.87 -19.03
N ASN A 153 20.96 -5.39 -18.14
CA ASN A 153 22.36 -5.81 -18.09
C ASN A 153 22.52 -7.27 -17.65
N LEU A 154 21.71 -7.70 -16.66
CA LEU A 154 21.70 -9.10 -16.22
C LEU A 154 21.24 -10.04 -17.34
N GLY A 155 20.22 -9.67 -18.09
CA GLY A 155 19.76 -10.44 -19.23
C GLY A 155 20.83 -10.61 -20.30
N LYS A 156 21.53 -9.54 -20.65
CA LYS A 156 22.69 -9.59 -21.57
C LYS A 156 23.79 -10.51 -21.05
N LEU A 157 24.16 -10.37 -19.78
CA LEU A 157 25.22 -11.14 -19.13
C LEU A 157 24.92 -12.65 -19.09
N LEU A 158 23.69 -13.01 -18.79
CA LEU A 158 23.25 -14.40 -18.61
C LEU A 158 22.62 -15.02 -19.86
N ASN A 159 22.60 -14.27 -20.98
CA ASN A 159 21.93 -14.66 -22.23
C ASN A 159 20.46 -15.08 -21.94
N VAL A 160 19.70 -14.16 -21.33
CA VAL A 160 18.27 -14.30 -21.03
C VAL A 160 17.54 -13.17 -21.74
N GLU A 161 16.42 -13.49 -22.38
CA GLU A 161 15.57 -12.51 -23.03
C GLU A 161 15.04 -11.49 -22.03
N VAL A 162 14.99 -10.21 -22.44
CA VAL A 162 14.45 -9.12 -21.64
C VAL A 162 13.38 -8.37 -22.40
N ILE A 163 12.23 -8.16 -21.77
CA ILE A 163 11.18 -7.27 -22.20
C ILE A 163 11.32 -5.95 -21.45
N ASP A 164 11.76 -4.89 -22.15
CA ASP A 164 11.95 -3.56 -21.55
C ASP A 164 10.62 -2.82 -21.44
N LEU A 165 9.88 -3.12 -20.35
CA LEU A 165 8.63 -2.45 -20.04
C LEU A 165 8.83 -1.05 -19.48
N THR A 166 9.93 -0.78 -18.78
CA THR A 166 10.16 0.56 -18.22
C THR A 166 10.22 1.61 -19.32
N SER A 167 11.04 1.39 -20.35
CA SER A 167 11.15 2.34 -21.47
C SER A 167 9.82 2.47 -22.21
N LYS A 168 9.14 1.36 -22.49
CA LYS A 168 7.90 1.37 -23.26
C LYS A 168 6.70 1.96 -22.52
N THR A 169 6.58 1.69 -21.23
CA THR A 169 5.54 2.33 -20.42
C THR A 169 5.84 3.82 -20.19
N LEU A 170 7.11 4.21 -20.08
CA LEU A 170 7.51 5.63 -20.01
C LEU A 170 7.15 6.41 -21.31
N GLU A 171 7.43 5.84 -22.48
CA GLU A 171 7.01 6.40 -23.77
C GLU A 171 5.49 6.63 -23.77
N TYR A 172 4.74 5.59 -23.43
CA TYR A 172 3.29 5.59 -23.39
C TYR A 172 2.69 6.64 -22.45
N VAL A 173 3.14 6.69 -21.17
CA VAL A 173 2.57 7.64 -20.19
C VAL A 173 2.89 9.10 -20.55
N LYS A 174 4.04 9.35 -21.19
CA LYS A 174 4.39 10.68 -21.69
C LYS A 174 3.56 11.08 -22.91
N GLU A 175 3.28 10.15 -23.83
CA GLU A 175 2.45 10.37 -25.01
C GLU A 175 0.99 10.71 -24.61
N ILE A 176 0.41 9.94 -23.71
CA ILE A 176 -0.97 10.10 -23.26
C ILE A 176 -1.14 11.31 -22.34
N GLY A 177 -0.14 11.61 -21.54
CA GLY A 177 -0.17 12.68 -20.53
C GLY A 177 -0.97 12.30 -19.27
N TYR A 178 -0.62 12.96 -18.15
CA TYR A 178 -1.13 12.60 -16.82
C TYR A 178 -2.67 12.59 -16.74
N GLU A 179 -3.33 13.62 -17.27
CA GLU A 179 -4.79 13.79 -17.20
C GLU A 179 -5.59 12.64 -17.86
N ASN A 180 -4.96 11.92 -18.77
CA ASN A 180 -5.59 10.80 -19.48
C ASN A 180 -5.06 9.46 -18.97
N VAL A 181 -3.77 9.35 -18.63
CA VAL A 181 -3.19 8.07 -18.19
C VAL A 181 -3.74 7.59 -16.86
N ILE A 182 -4.24 8.48 -16.01
CA ILE A 182 -4.94 8.12 -14.76
C ILE A 182 -6.11 7.16 -15.00
N TYR A 183 -6.75 7.17 -16.18
CA TYR A 183 -7.83 6.26 -16.54
C TYR A 183 -7.36 4.85 -16.91
N TYR A 184 -6.06 4.60 -16.97
CA TYR A 184 -5.45 3.27 -17.09
C TYR A 184 -4.99 2.70 -15.75
N HIS A 185 -5.22 3.46 -14.67
CA HIS A 185 -4.86 3.11 -13.31
C HIS A 185 -6.09 2.83 -12.45
N ALA A 186 -5.87 2.10 -11.37
CA ALA A 186 -6.92 1.84 -10.41
C ALA A 186 -7.39 3.14 -9.76
N ILE A 187 -8.70 3.25 -9.52
CA ILE A 187 -9.31 4.37 -8.79
C ILE A 187 -10.20 3.76 -7.70
N THR A 188 -9.93 4.12 -6.46
CA THR A 188 -10.61 3.47 -5.33
C THR A 188 -12.02 3.97 -5.14
N ASN A 189 -12.31 5.23 -5.44
CA ASN A 189 -13.60 5.84 -5.11
C ASN A 189 -14.26 6.53 -6.31
N GLY A 190 -15.54 6.84 -6.14
CA GLY A 190 -16.33 7.66 -7.03
C GLY A 190 -17.06 8.75 -6.26
N TYR A 191 -17.72 9.65 -6.99
CA TYR A 191 -18.59 10.67 -6.43
C TYR A 191 -19.82 10.86 -7.31
N LYS A 192 -20.92 11.39 -6.73
CA LYS A 192 -22.10 11.80 -7.52
C LYS A 192 -21.87 13.20 -8.10
N ASP A 193 -22.10 13.37 -9.38
CA ASP A 193 -22.18 14.67 -10.01
C ASP A 193 -23.53 15.36 -9.70
N LYS A 194 -23.72 16.59 -10.24
CA LYS A 194 -24.96 17.35 -10.07
C LYS A 194 -26.20 16.66 -10.66
N ASP A 195 -26.01 15.77 -11.62
CA ASP A 195 -27.08 15.05 -12.33
C ASP A 195 -27.33 13.66 -11.70
N GLY A 196 -26.57 13.30 -10.63
CA GLY A 196 -26.68 12.04 -9.90
C GLY A 196 -25.89 10.88 -10.50
N ASN A 197 -25.10 11.12 -11.55
CA ASN A 197 -24.24 10.08 -12.12
C ASN A 197 -23.04 9.80 -11.20
N ILE A 198 -22.64 8.54 -11.11
CA ILE A 198 -21.44 8.17 -10.38
C ILE A 198 -20.23 8.28 -11.31
N LEU A 199 -19.31 9.16 -10.95
CA LEU A 199 -18.06 9.43 -11.70
C LEU A 199 -16.84 9.02 -10.87
N PRO A 200 -15.69 8.69 -11.52
CA PRO A 200 -14.46 8.35 -10.83
C PRO A 200 -13.88 9.54 -10.06
N ASP A 201 -13.52 9.34 -8.80
CA ASP A 201 -12.78 10.36 -8.05
C ASP A 201 -11.28 10.32 -8.39
N LYS A 202 -10.86 11.24 -9.25
CA LYS A 202 -9.45 11.35 -9.69
C LYS A 202 -8.47 11.59 -8.54
N LYS A 203 -8.92 12.05 -7.37
CA LYS A 203 -8.07 12.24 -6.19
C LYS A 203 -7.68 10.91 -5.54
N THR A 204 -8.38 9.83 -5.87
CA THR A 204 -8.15 8.50 -5.32
C THR A 204 -7.49 7.55 -6.33
N VAL A 205 -6.82 8.09 -7.34
CA VAL A 205 -6.07 7.30 -8.31
C VAL A 205 -4.85 6.65 -7.66
N ASP A 206 -4.65 5.36 -7.93
CA ASP A 206 -3.43 4.64 -7.56
C ASP A 206 -2.36 4.89 -8.62
N LEU A 207 -1.29 5.58 -8.24
CA LEU A 207 -0.23 5.99 -9.17
C LEU A 207 0.67 4.81 -9.62
N THR A 208 0.50 3.64 -9.02
CA THR A 208 1.32 2.44 -9.28
C THR A 208 0.54 1.34 -9.98
N HIS A 209 -0.68 1.05 -9.51
CA HIS A 209 -1.43 -0.12 -9.95
C HIS A 209 -2.36 0.19 -11.11
N LEU A 210 -2.33 -0.68 -12.10
CA LEU A 210 -3.18 -0.62 -13.27
C LEU A 210 -4.62 -1.06 -12.94
N ASN A 211 -5.58 -0.57 -13.71
CA ASN A 211 -6.91 -1.16 -13.81
C ASN A 211 -6.96 -2.17 -14.99
N SER A 212 -8.14 -2.69 -15.30
CA SER A 212 -8.32 -3.68 -16.38
C SER A 212 -7.82 -3.16 -17.74
N LEU A 213 -8.10 -1.89 -18.08
CA LEU A 213 -7.64 -1.27 -19.32
C LEU A 213 -6.12 -1.12 -19.36
N GLY A 214 -5.51 -0.63 -18.26
CA GLY A 214 -4.06 -0.50 -18.16
C GLY A 214 -3.34 -1.85 -18.22
N ALA A 215 -3.91 -2.89 -17.61
CA ALA A 215 -3.39 -4.25 -17.69
C ALA A 215 -3.46 -4.82 -19.11
N LYS A 216 -4.59 -4.62 -19.82
CA LYS A 216 -4.73 -4.96 -21.25
C LYS A 216 -3.69 -4.23 -22.09
N TYR A 217 -3.52 -2.92 -21.86
CA TYR A 217 -2.60 -2.11 -22.62
C TYR A 217 -1.14 -2.50 -22.40
N THR A 218 -0.74 -2.81 -21.16
CA THR A 218 0.62 -3.28 -20.86
C THR A 218 0.87 -4.66 -21.50
N SER A 219 -0.11 -5.56 -21.48
CA SER A 219 -0.01 -6.84 -22.21
C SER A 219 0.06 -6.67 -23.72
N TYR A 220 -0.65 -5.67 -24.28
CA TYR A 220 -0.50 -5.27 -25.68
C TYR A 220 0.93 -4.80 -25.98
N ILE A 221 1.53 -3.97 -25.10
CA ILE A 221 2.93 -3.53 -25.25
C ILE A 221 3.86 -4.75 -25.32
N ILE A 222 3.68 -5.73 -24.44
CA ILE A 222 4.45 -6.99 -24.46
C ILE A 222 4.29 -7.70 -25.81
N ALA A 223 3.05 -7.89 -26.28
CA ALA A 223 2.77 -8.54 -27.55
C ALA A 223 3.41 -7.81 -28.73
N ASN A 224 3.37 -6.46 -28.71
CA ASN A 224 3.99 -5.64 -29.76
C ASN A 224 5.53 -5.72 -29.74
N ILE A 225 6.16 -5.75 -28.57
CA ILE A 225 7.61 -5.99 -28.43
C ILE A 225 7.96 -7.37 -29.02
N VAL A 226 7.22 -8.39 -28.64
CA VAL A 226 7.42 -9.78 -29.08
C VAL A 226 7.26 -9.89 -30.60
N ALA A 227 6.22 -9.27 -31.17
CA ALA A 227 5.98 -9.28 -32.62
C ALA A 227 7.15 -8.70 -33.43
N ASN A 228 7.84 -7.69 -32.88
CA ASN A 228 8.94 -6.96 -33.53
C ASN A 228 10.34 -7.43 -33.08
N SER A 229 10.45 -8.57 -32.41
CA SER A 229 11.71 -9.13 -31.92
C SER A 229 11.90 -10.58 -32.36
N ASN A 230 13.02 -11.20 -31.90
CA ASN A 230 13.27 -12.63 -32.04
C ASN A 230 12.89 -13.41 -30.78
N SER A 231 11.89 -12.93 -30.05
CA SER A 231 11.38 -13.58 -28.84
C SER A 231 10.90 -15.01 -29.11
N CYS A 232 11.16 -15.90 -28.16
CA CYS A 232 10.60 -17.26 -28.18
C CYS A 232 9.06 -17.27 -28.04
N LEU A 233 8.45 -16.19 -27.54
CA LEU A 233 7.00 -16.03 -27.45
C LEU A 233 6.34 -15.74 -28.81
N LYS A 234 7.12 -15.38 -29.86
CA LYS A 234 6.59 -14.94 -31.15
C LYS A 234 5.72 -16.00 -31.84
N GLU A 235 6.10 -17.27 -31.73
CA GLU A 235 5.34 -18.38 -32.30
C GLU A 235 3.96 -18.59 -31.65
N PHE A 236 3.75 -18.01 -30.48
CA PHE A 236 2.51 -18.13 -29.71
C PHE A 236 1.63 -16.90 -29.77
N LEU A 237 2.03 -15.85 -30.50
CA LEU A 237 1.20 -14.68 -30.67
C LEU A 237 -0.11 -15.03 -31.37
N LYS A 238 -1.19 -14.40 -30.97
CA LYS A 238 -2.46 -14.43 -31.71
C LYS A 238 -2.37 -13.57 -32.98
N ASP A 239 -3.13 -13.94 -33.99
CA ASP A 239 -3.12 -13.24 -35.30
C ASP A 239 -3.65 -11.79 -35.17
N ASP A 240 -4.58 -11.52 -34.28
CA ASP A 240 -5.25 -10.24 -34.11
C ASP A 240 -4.79 -9.53 -32.83
N ILE A 241 -3.67 -8.81 -32.92
CA ILE A 241 -3.11 -8.02 -31.81
C ILE A 241 -3.72 -6.61 -31.89
N LYS A 242 -4.81 -6.38 -31.15
CA LYS A 242 -5.48 -5.08 -31.09
C LYS A 242 -5.01 -4.22 -29.91
N LYS A 243 -4.73 -2.94 -30.20
CA LYS A 243 -4.48 -1.94 -29.18
C LYS A 243 -5.79 -1.64 -28.43
N PRO A 244 -5.83 -1.78 -27.10
CA PRO A 244 -7.00 -1.43 -26.30
C PRO A 244 -7.30 0.07 -26.39
N THR A 245 -8.58 0.44 -26.34
CA THR A 245 -9.04 1.82 -26.39
C THR A 245 -9.74 2.23 -25.10
N ILE A 246 -9.85 3.53 -24.83
CA ILE A 246 -10.50 4.07 -23.65
C ILE A 246 -11.96 3.64 -23.50
N ASP A 247 -12.62 3.37 -24.61
CA ASP A 247 -14.03 2.92 -24.64
C ASP A 247 -14.22 1.52 -24.04
N GLU A 248 -13.13 0.77 -23.82
CA GLU A 248 -13.15 -0.53 -23.13
C GLU A 248 -13.08 -0.40 -21.60
N LEU A 249 -12.98 0.83 -21.07
CA LEU A 249 -12.93 1.08 -19.64
C LEU A 249 -14.35 1.12 -19.06
N GLU A 250 -14.65 0.18 -18.20
CA GLU A 250 -15.94 0.09 -17.54
C GLU A 250 -15.80 0.25 -16.03
N MET A 251 -16.75 0.94 -15.44
CA MET A 251 -16.89 0.98 -13.98
C MET A 251 -17.17 -0.42 -13.44
N ASN A 252 -16.59 -0.73 -12.29
CA ASN A 252 -16.90 -1.97 -11.59
C ASN A 252 -18.40 -2.08 -11.30
N PRO A 253 -19.13 -3.09 -11.83
CA PRO A 253 -20.56 -3.22 -11.63
C PRO A 253 -20.96 -3.51 -10.17
N GLN A 254 -20.01 -3.93 -9.33
CA GLN A 254 -20.21 -4.13 -7.90
C GLN A 254 -19.88 -2.90 -7.06
N PHE A 255 -19.35 -1.84 -7.69
CA PHE A 255 -19.03 -0.59 -6.99
C PHE A 255 -20.32 0.05 -6.46
N LYS A 256 -20.27 0.41 -5.19
CA LYS A 256 -21.32 1.23 -4.56
C LYS A 256 -20.67 2.46 -3.97
N LEU A 257 -21.29 3.62 -4.20
CA LEU A 257 -20.90 4.80 -3.44
C LEU A 257 -21.10 4.51 -1.96
N ARG A 258 -20.07 4.78 -1.20
CA ARG A 258 -20.15 4.68 0.25
C ARG A 258 -21.11 5.75 0.77
N GLU A 259 -22.19 5.32 1.40
CA GLU A 259 -23.00 6.16 2.26
C GLU A 259 -22.44 6.02 3.66
N TYR A 260 -21.73 7.05 4.13
CA TYR A 260 -21.23 7.06 5.49
C TYR A 260 -22.39 7.07 6.48
N LYS A 261 -22.29 6.21 7.48
CA LYS A 261 -23.20 6.21 8.63
C LYS A 261 -22.36 6.42 9.88
N THR A 262 -22.72 7.43 10.67
CA THR A 262 -22.11 7.61 11.99
C THR A 262 -22.20 6.30 12.78
N PRO A 263 -21.10 5.78 13.31
CA PRO A 263 -21.09 4.54 14.05
C PRO A 263 -22.01 4.55 15.26
N GLU A 264 -22.89 3.56 15.39
CA GLU A 264 -23.70 3.38 16.58
C GLU A 264 -22.92 2.62 17.65
N LEU A 265 -22.24 3.38 18.51
CA LEU A 265 -21.35 2.80 19.51
C LEU A 265 -22.08 2.18 20.71
N SER A 266 -23.34 2.50 20.91
CA SER A 266 -24.16 1.91 21.99
C SER A 266 -24.41 0.42 21.82
N SER A 267 -24.44 -0.06 20.59
CA SER A 267 -24.62 -1.47 20.25
C SER A 267 -23.31 -2.21 19.98
N TYR A 268 -22.16 -1.50 20.04
CA TYR A 268 -20.86 -2.08 19.76
C TYR A 268 -20.43 -3.02 20.90
N ASN A 269 -20.27 -4.29 20.55
CA ASN A 269 -19.84 -5.34 21.48
C ASN A 269 -18.55 -6.01 20.94
N PRO A 270 -17.38 -5.43 21.21
CA PRO A 270 -16.12 -5.94 20.68
C PRO A 270 -15.71 -7.27 21.33
N PRO A 271 -14.92 -8.11 20.65
CA PRO A 271 -14.26 -9.24 21.26
C PRO A 271 -13.23 -8.76 22.32
N LYS A 272 -12.84 -9.64 23.23
CA LYS A 272 -11.98 -9.30 24.38
C LYS A 272 -10.69 -8.55 23.99
N HIS A 273 -10.06 -8.88 22.87
CA HIS A 273 -8.82 -8.26 22.40
C HIS A 273 -9.02 -6.85 21.80
N LEU A 274 -10.28 -6.41 21.68
CA LEU A 274 -10.67 -5.07 21.25
C LEU A 274 -11.52 -4.34 22.32
N ASP A 275 -11.67 -4.88 23.50
CA ASP A 275 -12.48 -4.29 24.56
C ASP A 275 -11.69 -3.24 25.35
N ALA A 276 -11.88 -1.98 25.02
CA ALA A 276 -11.24 -0.83 25.67
C ALA A 276 -11.98 -0.35 26.95
N GLY A 277 -13.03 -1.04 27.40
CA GLY A 277 -13.81 -0.70 28.59
C GLY A 277 -14.86 0.40 28.33
N ASN A 278 -15.43 0.95 29.40
CA ASN A 278 -16.66 1.78 29.31
C ASN A 278 -16.45 3.21 28.81
N ASP A 279 -15.23 3.75 28.88
CA ASP A 279 -14.94 5.16 28.55
C ASP A 279 -14.26 5.34 27.20
N PHE A 280 -13.79 4.25 26.60
CA PHE A 280 -13.12 4.21 25.32
C PHE A 280 -13.68 3.07 24.48
N TYR A 281 -13.43 3.15 23.20
CA TYR A 281 -13.79 2.10 22.25
C TYR A 281 -12.51 1.56 21.59
N GLY A 282 -12.43 0.23 21.45
CA GLY A 282 -11.31 -0.41 20.79
C GLY A 282 -11.76 -1.01 19.45
N THR A 283 -10.96 -0.83 18.41
CA THR A 283 -11.22 -1.42 17.09
C THR A 283 -9.92 -1.73 16.37
N ALA A 284 -9.99 -2.68 15.47
CA ALA A 284 -8.99 -2.86 14.42
C ALA A 284 -9.74 -2.85 13.08
N PHE A 285 -9.25 -2.09 12.13
CA PHE A 285 -9.90 -1.96 10.84
C PHE A 285 -8.89 -1.93 9.70
N GLY A 286 -9.37 -2.21 8.51
CA GLY A 286 -8.58 -2.30 7.30
C GLY A 286 -8.56 -3.71 6.75
N GLU A 287 -7.91 -3.86 5.63
CA GLU A 287 -7.73 -5.13 4.95
C GLU A 287 -6.23 -5.43 4.89
N CYS A 288 -5.82 -6.53 5.48
CA CYS A 288 -4.51 -7.09 5.17
C CYS A 288 -4.63 -7.96 3.90
N GLU A 289 -3.49 -8.25 3.28
CA GLU A 289 -3.47 -9.01 2.03
C GLU A 289 -4.05 -10.43 2.14
N ILE A 290 -4.30 -10.92 3.36
CA ILE A 290 -4.63 -12.32 3.63
C ILE A 290 -6.01 -12.49 4.26
N SER A 291 -6.46 -11.55 5.13
CA SER A 291 -7.75 -11.67 5.81
C SER A 291 -8.28 -10.32 6.30
N PRO A 292 -9.59 -10.19 6.51
CA PRO A 292 -10.18 -9.05 7.19
C PRO A 292 -9.61 -8.91 8.60
N LEU A 293 -9.24 -7.69 9.00
CA LEU A 293 -8.63 -7.46 10.31
C LEU A 293 -9.59 -7.65 11.49
N ARG A 294 -10.88 -7.52 11.27
CA ARG A 294 -11.88 -7.49 12.34
C ARG A 294 -11.95 -8.77 13.16
N ASP A 295 -11.61 -9.89 12.55
CA ASP A 295 -11.66 -11.21 13.19
C ASP A 295 -10.28 -11.75 13.56
N ASP A 296 -9.22 -10.98 13.31
CA ASP A 296 -7.86 -11.41 13.61
C ASP A 296 -7.49 -11.11 15.07
N SER A 297 -7.44 -12.15 15.89
CA SER A 297 -7.05 -12.05 17.32
C SER A 297 -5.61 -11.60 17.56
N SER A 298 -4.78 -11.47 16.50
CA SER A 298 -3.43 -10.90 16.59
C SER A 298 -3.41 -9.38 16.75
N TYR A 299 -4.51 -8.71 16.44
CA TYR A 299 -4.67 -7.27 16.58
C TYR A 299 -5.27 -6.92 17.94
N ASN A 300 -4.64 -6.02 18.64
CA ASN A 300 -4.99 -5.64 20.01
C ASN A 300 -5.42 -4.16 20.06
N ALA A 301 -6.52 -3.88 20.74
CA ALA A 301 -6.99 -2.54 21.08
C ALA A 301 -7.87 -2.64 22.35
N TYR A 302 -7.27 -3.02 23.46
CA TYR A 302 -8.01 -3.37 24.67
C TYR A 302 -7.44 -2.74 25.93
N LYS A 303 -8.26 -2.72 26.98
CA LYS A 303 -7.87 -2.26 28.33
C LYS A 303 -7.25 -3.40 29.14
N ASP A 304 -6.10 -3.13 29.74
CA ASP A 304 -5.41 -4.02 30.66
C ASP A 304 -5.11 -3.27 31.97
N GLY A 305 -5.94 -3.50 32.98
CA GLY A 305 -5.93 -2.73 34.22
C GLY A 305 -6.22 -1.24 33.97
N ASN A 306 -5.28 -0.37 34.31
CA ASN A 306 -5.36 1.07 34.04
C ASN A 306 -4.62 1.51 32.77
N THR A 307 -4.25 0.57 31.92
CA THR A 307 -3.48 0.81 30.70
C THR A 307 -4.24 0.32 29.47
N PHE A 308 -3.81 0.75 28.27
CA PHE A 308 -4.28 0.17 27.00
C PHE A 308 -3.12 -0.55 26.31
N VAL A 309 -3.44 -1.68 25.68
CA VAL A 309 -2.53 -2.46 24.83
C VAL A 309 -3.05 -2.36 23.40
N ILE A 310 -2.21 -1.85 22.47
CA ILE A 310 -2.64 -1.53 21.13
C ILE A 310 -1.58 -1.99 20.12
N GLY A 311 -2.03 -2.61 19.02
CA GLY A 311 -1.17 -3.03 17.93
C GLY A 311 -1.13 -4.53 17.69
N ASN A 312 -0.18 -4.96 16.87
CA ASN A 312 -0.04 -6.35 16.46
C ASN A 312 1.44 -6.73 16.25
N LYS A 313 1.71 -8.04 16.15
CA LYS A 313 3.04 -8.59 15.89
C LYS A 313 3.30 -8.85 14.40
N THR A 314 2.28 -8.74 13.56
CA THR A 314 2.38 -9.01 12.13
C THR A 314 3.00 -7.83 11.38
N LEU A 315 3.66 -8.11 10.27
CA LEU A 315 4.20 -7.07 9.38
C LEU A 315 3.18 -6.59 8.35
N TYR A 316 1.93 -7.01 8.48
CA TYR A 316 0.82 -6.51 7.67
C TYR A 316 0.31 -5.18 8.22
N GLY A 317 -0.24 -4.41 7.33
CA GLY A 317 -0.79 -3.12 7.67
C GLY A 317 0.00 -1.95 7.14
N LYS A 318 -0.67 -0.86 6.96
CA LYS A 318 -0.10 0.42 6.54
C LYS A 318 -1.09 1.54 6.82
N ILE A 319 -0.56 2.75 6.92
CA ILE A 319 -1.33 3.98 7.12
C ILE A 319 -1.15 4.96 5.96
N ASN A 320 -0.26 4.62 5.02
CA ASN A 320 0.09 5.43 3.86
C ASN A 320 -0.43 4.76 2.58
N ALA A 321 -1.74 4.64 2.45
CA ALA A 321 -2.38 4.08 1.27
C ALA A 321 -3.85 4.45 1.20
N SER A 322 -4.51 4.03 0.13
CA SER A 322 -5.97 4.10 0.00
C SER A 322 -6.73 3.28 1.04
N LYS A 323 -6.06 2.29 1.65
CA LYS A 323 -6.60 1.44 2.72
C LYS A 323 -5.76 1.64 3.97
N ASP A 324 -6.37 2.12 5.04
CA ASP A 324 -5.74 2.15 6.35
C ASP A 324 -5.87 0.80 7.04
N VAL A 325 -4.82 0.39 7.76
CA VAL A 325 -4.81 -0.83 8.58
C VAL A 325 -4.30 -0.47 9.95
N VAL A 326 -5.19 -0.27 10.91
CA VAL A 326 -4.91 0.39 12.19
C VAL A 326 -5.57 -0.35 13.34
N SER A 327 -4.83 -0.57 14.44
CA SER A 327 -5.41 -0.84 15.76
C SER A 327 -5.62 0.49 16.47
N PHE A 328 -6.82 0.74 17.00
CA PHE A 328 -7.22 2.04 17.51
C PHE A 328 -8.05 1.94 18.79
N VAL A 329 -7.63 2.64 19.83
CA VAL A 329 -8.41 2.87 21.07
C VAL A 329 -8.74 4.36 21.13
N PHE A 330 -10.02 4.72 21.19
CA PHE A 330 -10.43 6.11 21.00
C PHE A 330 -11.63 6.54 21.86
N LYS A 331 -11.80 7.85 21.97
CA LYS A 331 -13.04 8.53 22.37
C LYS A 331 -13.72 9.14 21.15
N ARG A 332 -15.04 9.00 21.09
CA ARG A 332 -15.89 9.76 20.16
C ARG A 332 -16.18 11.14 20.75
N ILE A 333 -15.97 12.18 19.99
CA ILE A 333 -16.08 13.58 20.43
C ILE A 333 -16.99 14.33 19.43
N ASP A 334 -17.98 15.04 19.94
CA ASP A 334 -18.82 15.91 19.13
C ASP A 334 -17.97 16.98 18.44
N VAL A 335 -18.15 17.17 17.12
CA VAL A 335 -17.38 18.13 16.31
C VAL A 335 -17.47 19.56 16.81
N LYS A 336 -18.51 19.91 17.61
CA LYS A 336 -18.71 21.24 18.21
C LYS A 336 -17.88 21.46 19.49
N LYS A 337 -17.09 20.47 19.92
CA LYS A 337 -16.35 20.55 21.19
C LYS A 337 -14.86 20.72 20.96
N ASN A 338 -14.28 21.63 21.76
CA ASN A 338 -12.83 21.73 21.94
C ASN A 338 -12.39 20.73 23.00
N PHE A 339 -11.20 20.19 22.85
CA PHE A 339 -10.64 19.24 23.81
C PHE A 339 -9.12 19.24 23.79
N ILE A 340 -8.54 18.65 24.83
CA ILE A 340 -7.15 18.27 24.88
C ILE A 340 -7.04 16.81 25.38
N MET A 341 -6.22 16.02 24.71
CA MET A 341 -5.86 14.65 25.12
C MET A 341 -4.35 14.55 25.22
N LYS A 342 -3.88 13.91 26.29
CA LYS A 342 -2.45 13.66 26.54
C LYS A 342 -2.22 12.21 26.89
N SER A 343 -1.02 11.72 26.58
CA SER A 343 -0.64 10.36 26.96
C SER A 343 0.86 10.15 27.06
N LYS A 344 1.23 9.11 27.84
CA LYS A 344 2.57 8.52 27.82
C LYS A 344 2.48 7.09 27.32
N ILE A 345 3.37 6.77 26.41
CA ILE A 345 3.35 5.54 25.64
C ILE A 345 4.74 4.90 25.70
N LYS A 346 4.78 3.60 25.93
CA LYS A 346 5.99 2.77 25.77
C LYS A 346 5.76 1.70 24.72
N VAL A 347 6.82 1.27 24.07
CA VAL A 347 6.81 0.17 23.09
C VAL A 347 7.05 -1.14 23.85
N GLU A 348 6.13 -2.11 23.73
CA GLU A 348 6.28 -3.44 24.33
C GLU A 348 6.84 -4.46 23.33
N PHE A 349 6.48 -4.33 22.08
CA PHE A 349 6.97 -5.17 20.98
C PHE A 349 7.21 -4.31 19.75
N LEU A 350 8.28 -4.61 19.03
CA LEU A 350 8.58 -3.95 17.78
C LEU A 350 9.44 -4.85 16.89
N THR A 351 8.98 -5.03 15.64
CA THR A 351 9.78 -5.54 14.53
C THR A 351 9.94 -4.39 13.54
N PRO A 352 11.16 -3.88 13.31
CA PRO A 352 11.39 -2.76 12.41
C PRO A 352 10.82 -3.00 11.02
N ALA A 353 9.99 -2.08 10.54
CA ALA A 353 9.37 -2.17 9.23
C ALA A 353 9.04 -0.79 8.66
N ALA A 354 9.09 -0.67 7.34
CA ALA A 354 8.59 0.52 6.63
C ALA A 354 7.11 0.76 6.89
N GLN A 355 6.72 2.01 6.96
CA GLN A 355 5.34 2.44 7.22
C GLN A 355 4.78 1.94 8.57
N GLN A 356 5.66 1.62 9.51
CA GLN A 356 5.30 1.38 10.90
C GLN A 356 4.96 2.71 11.57
N ALA A 357 3.83 2.78 12.25
CA ALA A 357 3.40 4.01 12.90
C ALA A 357 2.70 3.74 14.23
N PHE A 358 2.88 4.62 15.20
CA PHE A 358 2.23 4.55 16.50
C PHE A 358 2.26 5.89 17.23
N GLY A 359 1.31 6.06 18.14
CA GLY A 359 1.16 7.29 18.92
C GLY A 359 -0.30 7.60 19.24
N MET A 360 -0.66 8.87 19.14
CA MET A 360 -2.02 9.38 19.29
C MET A 360 -2.50 9.99 17.97
N MET A 361 -3.80 9.81 17.64
CA MET A 361 -4.38 10.24 16.37
C MET A 361 -5.74 10.87 16.59
N LEU A 362 -6.05 11.90 15.82
CA LEU A 362 -7.37 12.48 15.64
C LEU A 362 -7.83 12.20 14.21
N ARG A 363 -8.96 11.51 14.03
CA ARG A 363 -9.49 11.05 12.73
C ARG A 363 -10.95 11.41 12.55
N ASP A 364 -11.34 11.38 11.30
CA ASP A 364 -12.71 11.57 10.82
C ASP A 364 -13.57 10.30 10.87
N ASP A 365 -12.97 9.12 10.97
CA ASP A 365 -13.69 7.84 10.95
C ASP A 365 -12.97 6.78 11.81
N CYS A 366 -13.74 5.88 12.42
CA CYS A 366 -13.24 4.76 13.22
C CYS A 366 -13.64 3.38 12.69
N TYR A 367 -14.40 3.31 11.60
CA TYR A 367 -14.81 2.10 10.89
C TYR A 367 -15.46 1.01 11.77
N ILE A 368 -16.29 1.39 12.74
CA ILE A 368 -17.10 0.48 13.54
C ILE A 368 -18.47 0.31 12.85
N ASN A 369 -19.02 -0.92 12.88
CA ASN A 369 -20.31 -1.29 12.29
C ASN A 369 -20.43 -0.98 10.77
N GLN A 370 -19.31 -1.07 10.06
CA GLN A 370 -19.26 -0.94 8.61
C GLN A 370 -18.92 -2.28 7.96
N GLU A 371 -19.36 -2.48 6.75
CA GLU A 371 -18.99 -3.66 5.96
C GLU A 371 -17.48 -3.60 5.62
N GLU A 372 -16.84 -4.75 5.45
CA GLU A 372 -15.40 -4.86 5.17
C GLU A 372 -14.97 -4.05 3.95
N ASN A 373 -15.82 -3.98 2.94
CA ASN A 373 -15.57 -3.24 1.71
C ASN A 373 -15.53 -1.71 1.91
N ASP A 374 -16.06 -1.22 3.02
CA ASP A 374 -16.10 0.21 3.33
C ASP A 374 -14.78 0.74 3.90
N VAL A 375 -13.90 -0.15 4.36
CA VAL A 375 -12.61 0.20 4.98
C VAL A 375 -11.53 0.62 3.98
N THR A 376 -11.89 0.85 2.73
CA THR A 376 -10.95 1.12 1.64
C THR A 376 -10.64 2.61 1.42
N ILE A 377 -11.37 3.49 2.08
CA ILE A 377 -11.28 4.93 1.85
C ILE A 377 -10.26 5.56 2.81
N ALA A 378 -9.31 6.29 2.23
CA ALA A 378 -8.39 7.11 3.00
C ALA A 378 -9.13 8.32 3.61
N THR A 379 -9.29 8.34 4.92
CA THR A 379 -9.91 9.46 5.63
C THR A 379 -8.88 10.43 6.19
N PRO A 380 -9.23 11.72 6.39
CA PRO A 380 -8.35 12.68 7.03
C PRO A 380 -7.97 12.26 8.46
N TYR A 381 -6.74 12.51 8.82
CA TYR A 381 -6.27 12.38 10.20
C TYR A 381 -5.03 13.24 10.45
N ILE A 382 -4.79 13.57 11.71
CA ILE A 382 -3.57 14.19 12.22
C ILE A 382 -3.06 13.39 13.41
N ALA A 383 -1.75 13.16 13.48
CA ALA A 383 -1.14 12.29 14.48
C ALA A 383 0.03 12.94 15.20
N SER A 384 0.00 12.83 16.53
CA SER A 384 1.13 13.04 17.44
C SER A 384 1.78 11.67 17.68
N GLY A 385 2.94 11.44 17.06
CA GLY A 385 3.57 10.12 17.13
C GLY A 385 4.70 9.95 16.12
N ILE A 386 5.07 8.70 15.88
CA ILE A 386 6.14 8.28 14.99
C ILE A 386 5.57 7.55 13.78
N CYS A 387 6.10 7.84 12.58
CA CYS A 387 5.87 7.06 11.37
C CYS A 387 7.18 6.87 10.62
N THR A 388 7.51 5.64 10.25
CA THR A 388 8.74 5.32 9.50
C THR A 388 8.48 5.37 8.00
N ALA A 389 9.30 6.12 7.28
CA ALA A 389 9.32 6.17 5.83
C ALA A 389 10.72 6.52 5.33
N ASN A 390 11.16 5.84 4.27
CA ASN A 390 12.45 6.10 3.63
C ASN A 390 13.63 6.08 4.61
N ASP A 391 13.67 5.09 5.49
CA ASP A 391 14.71 4.91 6.53
C ASP A 391 14.83 6.07 7.53
N ILE A 392 13.75 6.85 7.67
CA ILE A 392 13.63 7.93 8.64
C ILE A 392 12.38 7.70 9.50
N SER A 393 12.55 7.84 10.81
CA SER A 393 11.44 7.93 11.75
C SER A 393 10.98 9.39 11.84
N HIS A 394 9.93 9.72 11.13
CA HIS A 394 9.30 11.04 11.13
C HIS A 394 8.44 11.23 12.37
N ILE A 395 8.41 12.46 12.88
CA ILE A 395 7.62 12.84 14.05
C ILE A 395 6.51 13.77 13.59
N ASN A 396 5.30 13.54 14.08
CA ASN A 396 4.09 14.26 13.72
C ASN A 396 3.78 14.21 12.22
N PHE A 397 2.60 13.78 11.90
CA PHE A 397 2.19 13.61 10.51
C PHE A 397 0.68 13.73 10.35
N TYR A 398 0.25 13.92 9.12
CA TYR A 398 -1.16 14.04 8.80
C TYR A 398 -1.48 13.55 7.39
N ARG A 399 -2.76 13.34 7.13
CA ARG A 399 -3.31 13.12 5.80
C ARG A 399 -4.57 13.97 5.64
N GLN A 400 -4.66 14.69 4.53
CA GLN A 400 -5.82 15.48 4.17
C GLN A 400 -5.91 15.61 2.65
N ASN A 401 -7.08 15.36 2.09
CA ASN A 401 -7.35 15.49 0.66
C ASN A 401 -6.41 14.69 -0.27
N SER A 402 -5.79 13.63 0.23
CA SER A 402 -4.81 12.81 -0.47
C SER A 402 -4.75 11.40 0.14
N THR A 403 -4.24 10.43 -0.60
CA THR A 403 -3.89 9.11 -0.06
C THR A 403 -2.50 9.11 0.59
N GLU A 404 -1.70 10.17 0.41
CA GLU A 404 -0.34 10.27 0.90
C GLU A 404 -0.27 10.95 2.27
N ILE A 405 0.61 10.43 3.13
CA ILE A 405 0.98 11.08 4.39
C ILE A 405 1.88 12.29 4.11
N LYS A 406 1.65 13.35 4.87
CA LYS A 406 2.56 14.49 4.99
C LYS A 406 3.21 14.47 6.37
N PHE A 407 4.51 14.68 6.42
CA PHE A 407 5.29 14.73 7.65
C PHE A 407 5.58 16.19 8.03
N PHE A 408 5.47 16.51 9.34
CA PHE A 408 5.86 17.81 9.85
C PHE A 408 7.36 17.88 10.10
N ASP A 409 7.91 16.86 10.78
CA ASP A 409 9.31 16.85 11.21
C ASP A 409 10.01 15.56 10.80
N SER A 410 11.26 15.67 10.35
CA SER A 410 12.19 14.56 10.30
C SER A 410 12.72 14.30 11.71
N GLY A 411 12.37 13.17 12.31
CA GLY A 411 12.76 12.83 13.67
C GLY A 411 14.21 12.37 13.78
N PHE A 412 14.48 11.13 13.42
CA PHE A 412 15.80 10.50 13.46
C PHE A 412 15.97 9.48 12.33
N VAL A 413 17.22 9.23 11.95
CA VAL A 413 17.56 8.21 10.95
C VAL A 413 17.34 6.82 11.54
N GLY A 414 16.80 5.91 10.76
CA GLY A 414 16.54 4.53 11.12
C GLY A 414 15.16 4.31 11.78
N TYR A 415 15.00 3.13 12.32
CA TYR A 415 13.75 2.66 12.91
C TYR A 415 13.69 2.96 14.42
N PRO A 416 12.47 3.11 14.98
CA PRO A 416 12.31 3.16 16.42
C PRO A 416 12.75 1.83 17.07
N ASN A 417 13.06 1.87 18.34
CA ASN A 417 13.39 0.69 19.16
C ASN A 417 12.46 0.58 20.37
N LYS A 418 12.61 -0.48 21.16
CA LYS A 418 11.77 -0.72 22.33
C LYS A 418 12.00 0.25 23.49
N ASP A 419 13.12 0.97 23.49
CA ASP A 419 13.47 1.90 24.57
C ASP A 419 12.87 3.30 24.35
N ILE A 420 12.10 3.47 23.29
CA ILE A 420 11.42 4.73 23.01
C ILE A 420 10.33 4.98 24.04
N LEU A 421 10.44 6.12 24.70
CA LEU A 421 9.40 6.74 25.51
C LEU A 421 8.77 7.87 24.73
N LEU A 422 7.46 7.83 24.59
CA LEU A 422 6.70 8.78 23.81
C LEU A 422 5.68 9.47 24.70
N GLU A 423 5.69 10.81 24.70
CA GLU A 423 4.59 11.61 25.25
C GLU A 423 3.87 12.30 24.09
N CYS A 424 2.56 12.12 24.01
CA CYS A 424 1.72 12.66 22.95
C CYS A 424 0.68 13.63 23.53
N GLU A 425 0.40 14.70 22.79
CA GLU A 425 -0.66 15.64 23.09
C GLU A 425 -1.34 16.06 21.79
N ILE A 426 -2.68 16.04 21.78
CA ILE A 426 -3.52 16.60 20.73
C ILE A 426 -4.50 17.55 21.39
N GLU A 427 -4.50 18.81 20.97
CA GLU A 427 -5.45 19.84 21.35
C GLU A 427 -6.21 20.33 20.13
N ARG A 428 -7.54 20.35 20.21
CA ARG A 428 -8.40 20.91 19.17
C ARG A 428 -9.08 22.17 19.68
N LEU A 429 -8.94 23.26 18.91
CA LEU A 429 -9.56 24.55 19.14
C LEU A 429 -10.24 25.02 17.85
N GLY A 430 -11.53 24.72 17.70
CA GLY A 430 -12.26 24.93 16.45
C GLY A 430 -11.69 24.07 15.33
N GLN A 431 -11.25 24.69 14.24
CA GLN A 431 -10.59 24.01 13.11
C GLN A 431 -9.06 23.93 13.27
N THR A 432 -8.50 24.52 14.33
CA THR A 432 -7.07 24.41 14.61
C THR A 432 -6.78 23.16 15.43
N VAL A 433 -5.81 22.39 15.02
CA VAL A 433 -5.29 21.23 15.75
C VAL A 433 -3.83 21.47 16.09
N ASN A 434 -3.53 21.53 17.39
CA ASN A 434 -2.18 21.57 17.93
C ASN A 434 -1.74 20.19 18.33
N ILE A 435 -0.55 19.78 17.93
CA ILE A 435 0.03 18.49 18.30
C ILE A 435 1.41 18.70 18.92
N LYS A 436 1.67 17.92 19.96
CA LYS A 436 2.97 17.89 20.62
C LYS A 436 3.39 16.45 20.86
N THR A 437 4.61 16.13 20.45
CA THR A 437 5.23 14.82 20.69
C THR A 437 6.57 15.03 21.36
N ILE A 438 6.83 14.29 22.44
CA ILE A 438 8.14 14.22 23.07
C ILE A 438 8.67 12.80 22.85
N VAL A 439 9.82 12.70 22.20
CA VAL A 439 10.51 11.41 21.95
C VAL A 439 11.79 11.41 22.76
N ASN A 440 11.89 10.56 23.76
CA ASN A 440 13.06 10.46 24.63
C ASN A 440 13.54 11.81 25.17
N GLY A 441 12.60 12.69 25.57
CA GLY A 441 12.87 14.01 26.10
C GLY A 441 13.02 15.14 25.08
N LYS A 442 13.10 14.84 23.78
CA LYS A 442 13.13 15.87 22.72
C LYS A 442 11.70 16.21 22.27
N GLU A 443 11.35 17.49 22.34
CA GLU A 443 10.02 17.99 22.03
C GLU A 443 9.89 18.43 20.55
N TYR A 444 8.72 18.11 19.93
CA TYR A 444 8.28 18.51 18.60
C TYR A 444 6.86 19.07 18.71
N LYS A 445 6.63 20.28 18.20
CA LYS A 445 5.34 20.95 18.22
C LYS A 445 4.95 21.42 16.84
N ASN A 446 3.70 21.15 16.46
CA ASN A 446 3.15 21.60 15.20
C ASN A 446 1.69 22.04 15.39
N SER A 447 1.26 22.97 14.55
CA SER A 447 -0.13 23.43 14.48
C SER A 447 -0.62 23.32 13.05
N PHE A 448 -1.82 22.83 12.89
CA PHE A 448 -2.51 22.79 11.61
C PHE A 448 -3.76 23.66 11.71
N PHE A 449 -3.84 24.67 10.86
CA PHE A 449 -4.97 25.60 10.76
C PHE A 449 -5.93 25.10 9.67
N ASP A 450 -7.23 25.28 9.87
CA ASP A 450 -8.28 24.88 8.91
C ASP A 450 -8.23 23.39 8.52
N PHE A 451 -7.98 22.52 9.51
CA PHE A 451 -7.96 21.10 9.29
C PHE A 451 -9.39 20.56 9.11
N ASP A 452 -9.71 20.11 7.90
CA ASP A 452 -11.00 19.51 7.59
C ASP A 452 -11.06 18.06 8.09
N LEU A 453 -11.64 17.87 9.28
CA LEU A 453 -11.88 16.58 9.92
C LEU A 453 -13.34 16.11 9.79
N ILE A 454 -14.18 16.85 9.11
CA ILE A 454 -15.60 16.53 8.99
C ILE A 454 -16.02 16.20 7.56
N SER A 455 -15.08 15.66 6.79
CA SER A 455 -15.32 15.29 5.41
C SER A 455 -16.16 14.02 5.30
N VAL A 456 -16.06 13.12 6.27
CA VAL A 456 -16.77 11.82 6.33
C VAL A 456 -17.87 11.87 7.40
N ASP A 457 -17.52 11.93 8.70
CA ASP A 457 -18.49 12.11 9.78
C ASP A 457 -18.78 13.60 9.99
N LYS A 458 -20.05 13.98 9.93
CA LYS A 458 -20.47 15.38 10.09
C LYS A 458 -20.75 15.75 11.55
N ASP A 459 -20.90 14.76 12.42
CA ASP A 459 -21.32 14.95 13.81
C ASP A 459 -20.21 14.67 14.82
N PHE A 460 -19.29 13.75 14.50
CA PHE A 460 -18.27 13.28 15.43
C PHE A 460 -16.88 13.17 14.81
N ILE A 461 -15.90 13.30 15.67
CA ILE A 461 -14.49 13.02 15.42
C ILE A 461 -13.97 12.03 16.46
N TYR A 462 -12.88 11.34 16.16
CA TYR A 462 -12.38 10.22 16.94
C TYR A 462 -10.93 10.46 17.32
N CYS A 463 -10.66 10.66 18.62
CA CYS A 463 -9.31 10.92 19.14
C CYS A 463 -8.88 9.79 20.06
N GLY A 464 -7.66 9.29 19.87
CA GLY A 464 -7.15 8.22 20.70
C GLY A 464 -5.79 7.69 20.28
N PHE A 465 -5.48 6.48 20.70
CA PHE A 465 -4.18 5.85 20.61
C PHE A 465 -4.19 4.80 19.49
N PHE A 466 -3.12 4.74 18.70
CA PHE A 466 -3.06 3.85 17.54
C PHE A 466 -1.71 3.18 17.39
N ALA A 467 -1.73 2.05 16.71
CA ALA A 467 -0.53 1.35 16.28
C ALA A 467 -0.76 0.61 14.94
N VAL A 468 0.28 0.56 14.12
CA VAL A 468 0.27 0.01 12.77
C VAL A 468 1.53 -0.80 12.53
N LYS A 469 1.37 -2.06 12.07
CA LYS A 469 2.44 -2.88 11.48
C LYS A 469 3.60 -3.24 12.42
N GLY A 470 3.53 -4.43 13.01
CA GLY A 470 4.65 -5.01 13.77
C GLY A 470 5.06 -4.25 15.01
N VAL A 471 4.13 -3.53 15.63
CA VAL A 471 4.35 -2.82 16.89
C VAL A 471 3.20 -3.05 17.85
N ILE A 472 3.52 -3.26 19.12
CA ILE A 472 2.57 -3.22 20.23
C ILE A 472 3.04 -2.13 21.20
N ILE A 473 2.15 -1.19 21.48
CA ILE A 473 2.36 -0.13 22.44
C ILE A 473 1.50 -0.33 23.69
N ARG A 474 1.97 0.19 24.81
CA ARG A 474 1.20 0.36 26.04
C ARG A 474 1.05 1.83 26.37
N VAL A 475 -0.19 2.29 26.49
CA VAL A 475 -0.53 3.61 27.02
C VAL A 475 -0.73 3.46 28.53
N TYR A 476 0.13 4.06 29.33
CA TYR A 476 0.16 3.84 30.77
C TYR A 476 -0.18 5.09 31.60
N ASP A 477 -0.25 6.25 30.97
CA ASP A 477 -0.67 7.53 31.59
C ASP A 477 -1.40 8.32 30.52
N TYR A 478 -2.64 8.70 30.78
CA TYR A 478 -3.45 9.47 29.84
C TYR A 478 -4.44 10.36 30.56
N ASP A 479 -4.70 11.52 29.97
CA ASP A 479 -5.69 12.50 30.42
C ASP A 479 -6.50 13.01 29.24
N PHE A 480 -7.79 13.23 29.46
CA PHE A 480 -8.70 13.79 28.48
C PHE A 480 -9.57 14.86 29.13
N LYS A 481 -9.57 16.06 28.56
CA LYS A 481 -10.33 17.20 29.06
C LYS A 481 -11.07 17.92 27.95
N MET A 482 -12.37 18.10 28.12
CA MET A 482 -13.17 19.02 27.31
C MET A 482 -12.86 20.46 27.69
N LEU A 483 -12.67 21.33 26.67
CA LEU A 483 -12.29 22.75 26.84
C LEU A 483 -13.46 23.72 26.56
N GLY A 484 -14.67 23.20 26.32
CA GLY A 484 -15.85 23.98 25.98
C GLY A 484 -16.24 23.86 24.51
N ASP A 485 -17.15 24.73 24.06
CA ASP A 485 -17.65 24.70 22.69
C ASP A 485 -16.65 25.32 21.69
N ALA A 486 -16.55 24.72 20.52
CA ALA A 486 -15.89 25.34 19.40
C ALA A 486 -16.78 26.50 18.92
N ILE A 487 -16.26 27.69 18.94
CA ILE A 487 -16.99 28.88 18.40
C ILE A 487 -17.06 28.60 16.87
N SER A 488 -18.29 28.51 16.34
CA SER A 488 -18.49 28.51 14.89
C SER A 488 -17.96 29.83 14.32
N ALA A 489 -16.95 29.71 13.46
CA ALA A 489 -16.45 30.84 12.69
C ALA A 489 -17.53 31.29 11.68
#